data_3d1795e597cedc2e7b9f05098ba63dee
#
_entry.id   3d1795e597cedc2e7b9f05098ba63dee
#
_cell.length_a   1.000
_cell.length_b   1.000
_cell.length_c   1.000
_cell.angle_alpha   90.00
_cell.angle_beta   90.00
_cell.angle_gamma   90.00
#
_symmetry.space_group_name_H-M   'P 1'
#
loop_
_entity.id
_entity.type
_entity.pdbx_description
1 polymer ?
#
loop_
_entity_poly.entity_id
_entity_poly.type
_entity_poly.pdbx_seq_one_letter_code
_entity_poly.pdbx_strand_id
1 'polypeptide(L)'
;KEMEGLDGHEGILGQCLESARACTAISRCPVPVIVVVHDYCLGVGIELVGSADIALANEAALFQWTEIDNGTIGGAAQGFRMLPSQVLRHLMFTAEPITARDLWVRGALTEVLPIADLDTRAREIAQTIASKPPNLVRHLKASMDNIEELDVESAMRFEQGFIFQLNMEGSGSLARAAFLEGTRKGIRGSSSLPDT
;
A
#
# COMPACT_ATOMS: atom_id res chain seq x y z
N LYS A 1 -23.96 -2.12 -12.54
CA LYS A 1 -24.61 -3.38 -12.09
C LYS A 1 -24.61 -3.55 -10.57
N GLU A 2 -23.52 -3.17 -9.88
CA GLU A 2 -23.47 -3.26 -8.41
C GLU A 2 -24.38 -2.24 -7.69
N MET A 3 -24.81 -1.19 -8.39
CA MET A 3 -25.69 -0.15 -7.87
C MET A 3 -27.18 -0.41 -8.14
N GLU A 4 -27.49 -1.42 -8.96
CA GLU A 4 -28.89 -1.80 -9.23
C GLU A 4 -29.51 -2.45 -7.99
N GLY A 5 -30.49 -1.80 -7.37
CA GLY A 5 -31.18 -2.28 -6.17
C GLY A 5 -30.82 -1.60 -4.87
N LEU A 6 -29.95 -0.56 -4.91
CA LEU A 6 -29.58 0.24 -3.74
C LEU A 6 -30.52 1.45 -3.50
N ASP A 7 -31.75 1.39 -3.99
CA ASP A 7 -32.72 2.50 -3.96
C ASP A 7 -33.26 2.81 -2.55
N GLY A 8 -32.78 2.13 -1.52
CA GLY A 8 -33.18 2.33 -0.13
C GLY A 8 -32.07 2.84 0.74
N HIS A 9 -32.42 3.63 1.76
CA HIS A 9 -31.50 4.12 2.78
C HIS A 9 -30.65 2.99 3.41
N GLU A 10 -31.25 1.83 3.63
CA GLU A 10 -30.55 0.64 4.16
C GLU A 10 -29.53 0.06 3.19
N GLY A 11 -29.82 0.05 1.87
CA GLY A 11 -28.90 -0.42 0.85
C GLY A 11 -27.67 0.47 0.74
N ILE A 12 -27.85 1.79 0.72
CA ILE A 12 -26.75 2.76 0.67
C ILE A 12 -25.88 2.66 1.92
N LEU A 13 -26.50 2.60 3.12
CA LEU A 13 -25.77 2.46 4.38
C LEU A 13 -24.99 1.14 4.42
N GLY A 14 -25.62 0.04 3.96
CA GLY A 14 -24.97 -1.28 3.86
C GLY A 14 -23.72 -1.23 2.98
N GLN A 15 -23.81 -0.64 1.80
CA GLN A 15 -22.66 -0.48 0.89
C GLN A 15 -21.54 0.32 1.53
N CYS A 16 -21.83 1.46 2.15
CA CYS A 16 -20.82 2.27 2.83
C CYS A 16 -20.10 1.49 3.94
N LEU A 17 -20.84 0.71 4.72
CA LEU A 17 -20.29 -0.11 5.80
C LEU A 17 -19.40 -1.24 5.25
N GLU A 18 -19.82 -1.92 4.19
CA GLU A 18 -19.04 -3.00 3.59
C GLU A 18 -17.77 -2.48 2.90
N SER A 19 -17.81 -1.33 2.22
CA SER A 19 -16.63 -0.67 1.67
C SER A 19 -15.63 -0.32 2.77
N ALA A 20 -16.11 0.28 3.87
CA ALA A 20 -15.26 0.62 5.01
C ALA A 20 -14.64 -0.64 5.66
N ARG A 21 -15.41 -1.75 5.76
CA ARG A 21 -14.92 -3.04 6.27
C ARG A 21 -13.84 -3.61 5.36
N ALA A 22 -14.04 -3.58 4.03
CA ALA A 22 -13.07 -4.07 3.07
C ALA A 22 -11.75 -3.27 3.16
N CYS A 23 -11.80 -1.95 3.16
CA CYS A 23 -10.63 -1.09 3.32
C CYS A 23 -9.92 -1.35 4.66
N THR A 24 -10.68 -1.49 5.75
CA THR A 24 -10.14 -1.80 7.07
C THR A 24 -9.48 -3.19 7.10
N ALA A 25 -10.07 -4.20 6.44
CA ALA A 25 -9.50 -5.54 6.38
C ALA A 25 -8.16 -5.55 5.65
N ILE A 26 -8.00 -4.73 4.61
CA ILE A 26 -6.74 -4.56 3.88
C ILE A 26 -5.70 -3.88 4.76
N SER A 27 -6.01 -2.70 5.29
CA SER A 27 -5.06 -1.91 6.08
C SER A 27 -4.64 -2.61 7.38
N ARG A 28 -5.56 -3.37 8.03
CA ARG A 28 -5.27 -4.13 9.25
C ARG A 28 -4.82 -5.56 9.03
N CYS A 29 -4.56 -5.96 7.78
CA CYS A 29 -3.97 -7.26 7.50
C CYS A 29 -2.62 -7.37 8.22
N PRO A 30 -2.36 -8.46 8.98
CA PRO A 30 -1.11 -8.58 9.75
C PRO A 30 0.13 -8.83 8.87
N VAL A 31 -0.04 -8.94 7.57
CA VAL A 31 1.04 -9.06 6.58
C VAL A 31 0.81 -8.07 5.46
N PRO A 32 1.87 -7.64 4.75
CA PRO A 32 1.74 -6.71 3.63
C PRO A 32 0.76 -7.19 2.56
N VAL A 33 -0.11 -6.29 2.11
CA VAL A 33 -1.07 -6.51 1.04
C VAL A 33 -0.59 -5.82 -0.22
N ILE A 34 -0.52 -6.57 -1.31
CA ILE A 34 -0.17 -6.09 -2.64
C ILE A 34 -1.45 -6.01 -3.47
N VAL A 35 -1.76 -4.83 -3.98
CA VAL A 35 -2.87 -4.62 -4.92
C VAL A 35 -2.35 -4.48 -6.35
N VAL A 36 -3.11 -5.04 -7.30
CA VAL A 36 -2.77 -5.03 -8.72
C VAL A 36 -3.95 -4.48 -9.50
N VAL A 37 -3.73 -3.40 -10.27
CA VAL A 37 -4.76 -2.74 -11.07
C VAL A 37 -4.52 -3.03 -12.55
N HIS A 38 -5.46 -3.74 -13.17
CA HIS A 38 -5.33 -4.19 -14.55
C HIS A 38 -5.85 -3.19 -15.58
N ASP A 39 -6.95 -2.46 -15.25
CA ASP A 39 -7.63 -1.56 -16.18
C ASP A 39 -8.20 -0.36 -15.43
N TYR A 40 -9.51 -0.14 -15.42
CA TYR A 40 -10.14 0.97 -14.70
C TYR A 40 -10.17 0.73 -13.19
N CYS A 41 -9.80 1.76 -12.43
CA CYS A 41 -9.89 1.78 -10.97
C CYS A 41 -10.73 2.99 -10.55
N LEU A 42 -12.00 2.75 -10.23
CA LEU A 42 -13.01 3.78 -10.00
C LEU A 42 -13.55 3.72 -8.57
N GLY A 43 -13.81 4.88 -7.96
CA GLY A 43 -14.49 4.99 -6.69
C GLY A 43 -13.90 4.09 -5.61
N VAL A 44 -14.68 3.18 -5.06
CA VAL A 44 -14.25 2.20 -4.02
C VAL A 44 -13.00 1.42 -4.43
N GLY A 45 -12.78 1.17 -5.74
CA GLY A 45 -11.55 0.55 -6.22
C GLY A 45 -10.30 1.32 -5.80
N ILE A 46 -10.34 2.65 -5.85
CA ILE A 46 -9.22 3.50 -5.39
C ILE A 46 -9.08 3.45 -3.87
N GLU A 47 -10.18 3.35 -3.12
CA GLU A 47 -10.13 3.19 -1.67
C GLU A 47 -9.38 1.89 -1.28
N LEU A 48 -9.62 0.79 -2.01
CA LEU A 48 -8.90 -0.47 -1.81
C LEU A 48 -7.40 -0.31 -2.12
N VAL A 49 -7.06 0.38 -3.22
CA VAL A 49 -5.67 0.67 -3.59
C VAL A 49 -4.97 1.49 -2.50
N GLY A 50 -5.59 2.59 -2.06
CA GLY A 50 -5.02 3.45 -1.02
C GLY A 50 -5.00 2.84 0.38
N SER A 51 -5.69 1.71 0.59
CA SER A 51 -5.65 0.95 1.84
C SER A 51 -4.57 -0.13 1.86
N ALA A 52 -3.97 -0.47 0.70
CA ALA A 52 -2.93 -1.48 0.58
C ALA A 52 -1.53 -0.91 0.88
N ASP A 53 -0.56 -1.81 1.07
CA ASP A 53 0.83 -1.45 1.36
C ASP A 53 1.65 -1.22 0.08
N ILE A 54 1.34 -1.97 -0.96
CA ILE A 54 2.08 -1.96 -2.23
C ILE A 54 1.06 -1.98 -3.36
N ALA A 55 1.18 -1.06 -4.29
CA ALA A 55 0.27 -0.95 -5.43
C ALA A 55 1.02 -0.99 -6.75
N LEU A 56 0.62 -1.91 -7.63
CA LEU A 56 1.09 -2.02 -9.00
C LEU A 56 -0.06 -1.77 -9.96
N ALA A 57 0.23 -1.20 -11.11
CA ALA A 57 -0.79 -0.98 -12.13
C ALA A 57 -0.28 -1.29 -13.54
N ASN A 58 -1.21 -1.69 -14.40
CA ASN A 58 -0.99 -1.71 -15.83
C ASN A 58 -0.74 -0.28 -16.35
N GLU A 59 0.20 -0.13 -17.28
CA GLU A 59 0.53 1.16 -17.90
C GLU A 59 -0.66 1.85 -18.58
N ALA A 60 -1.65 1.08 -19.04
CA ALA A 60 -2.89 1.60 -19.62
C ALA A 60 -3.99 1.87 -18.60
N ALA A 61 -3.79 1.57 -17.31
CA ALA A 61 -4.82 1.73 -16.30
C ALA A 61 -5.15 3.20 -16.05
N LEU A 62 -6.45 3.47 -15.82
CA LEU A 62 -6.99 4.78 -15.50
C LEU A 62 -7.66 4.75 -14.13
N PHE A 63 -7.44 5.80 -13.37
CA PHE A 63 -8.01 5.99 -12.03
C PHE A 63 -8.93 7.22 -12.04
N GLN A 64 -10.06 7.14 -11.35
CA GLN A 64 -11.00 8.25 -11.30
C GLN A 64 -11.84 8.21 -10.03
N TRP A 65 -11.83 9.32 -9.27
CA TRP A 65 -12.75 9.56 -8.15
C TRP A 65 -14.09 10.02 -8.71
N THR A 66 -15.04 9.10 -8.87
CA THR A 66 -16.32 9.33 -9.55
C THR A 66 -17.46 9.76 -8.62
N GLU A 67 -17.18 9.85 -7.32
CA GLU A 67 -18.20 10.04 -6.28
C GLU A 67 -19.01 11.32 -6.47
N ILE A 68 -18.35 12.43 -6.80
CA ILE A 68 -19.02 13.72 -6.96
C ILE A 68 -20.04 13.72 -8.10
N ASP A 69 -19.75 13.02 -9.20
CA ASP A 69 -20.66 12.87 -10.33
C ASP A 69 -21.85 11.95 -10.00
N ASN A 70 -21.66 11.07 -9.02
CA ASN A 70 -22.69 10.16 -8.52
C ASN A 70 -23.50 10.73 -7.34
N GLY A 71 -23.28 12.00 -6.97
CA GLY A 71 -24.00 12.66 -5.89
C GLY A 71 -23.62 12.17 -4.49
N THR A 72 -22.40 11.63 -4.32
CA THR A 72 -21.87 11.15 -3.05
C THR A 72 -20.46 11.66 -2.81
N ILE A 73 -19.85 11.26 -1.70
CA ILE A 73 -18.44 11.52 -1.38
C ILE A 73 -17.80 10.23 -0.86
N GLY A 74 -16.51 10.05 -1.11
CA GLY A 74 -15.72 8.89 -0.64
C GLY A 74 -14.27 8.97 -1.07
N GLY A 75 -13.41 8.12 -0.52
CA GLY A 75 -12.04 7.93 -0.96
C GLY A 75 -11.04 9.03 -0.60
N ALA A 76 -11.44 10.09 0.10
CA ALA A 76 -10.52 11.17 0.47
C ALA A 76 -9.44 10.71 1.45
N ALA A 77 -9.80 9.88 2.43
CA ALA A 77 -8.86 9.38 3.43
C ALA A 77 -7.73 8.58 2.77
N GLN A 78 -8.08 7.64 1.92
CA GLN A 78 -7.13 6.84 1.14
C GLN A 78 -6.37 7.68 0.11
N GLY A 79 -7.06 8.63 -0.52
CA GLY A 79 -6.47 9.56 -1.49
C GLY A 79 -5.35 10.41 -0.87
N PHE A 80 -5.50 10.88 0.37
CA PHE A 80 -4.46 11.66 1.06
C PHE A 80 -3.23 10.82 1.43
N ARG A 81 -3.36 9.49 1.56
CA ARG A 81 -2.19 8.61 1.67
C ARG A 81 -1.44 8.46 0.34
N MET A 82 -2.12 8.64 -0.78
CA MET A 82 -1.59 8.41 -2.13
C MET A 82 -1.00 9.68 -2.76
N LEU A 83 -1.60 10.84 -2.51
CA LEU A 83 -1.35 12.05 -3.30
C LEU A 83 -1.19 13.32 -2.44
N PRO A 84 -0.37 14.27 -2.89
CA PRO A 84 -0.35 15.62 -2.32
C PRO A 84 -1.73 16.27 -2.36
N SER A 85 -2.04 17.07 -1.33
CA SER A 85 -3.37 17.65 -1.10
C SER A 85 -3.96 18.37 -2.30
N GLN A 86 -3.17 19.23 -3.00
CA GLN A 86 -3.67 19.99 -4.15
C GLN A 86 -4.04 19.08 -5.33
N VAL A 87 -3.26 18.03 -5.57
CA VAL A 87 -3.52 17.08 -6.65
C VAL A 87 -4.79 16.31 -6.36
N LEU A 88 -4.91 15.75 -5.14
CA LEU A 88 -6.11 15.02 -4.76
C LEU A 88 -7.37 15.89 -4.84
N ARG A 89 -7.32 17.11 -4.30
CA ARG A 89 -8.45 18.04 -4.32
C ARG A 89 -8.90 18.35 -5.75
N HIS A 90 -7.96 18.59 -6.67
CA HIS A 90 -8.27 18.78 -8.08
C HIS A 90 -9.03 17.58 -8.63
N LEU A 91 -8.47 16.37 -8.52
CA LEU A 91 -9.09 15.15 -9.03
C LEU A 91 -10.47 14.86 -8.43
N MET A 92 -10.63 15.05 -7.13
CA MET A 92 -11.92 14.80 -6.47
C MET A 92 -12.99 15.84 -6.78
N PHE A 93 -12.62 17.10 -7.01
CA PHE A 93 -13.59 18.14 -7.35
C PHE A 93 -13.98 18.15 -8.83
N THR A 94 -13.11 17.66 -9.70
CA THR A 94 -13.35 17.66 -11.14
C THR A 94 -13.79 16.30 -11.67
N ALA A 95 -13.58 15.24 -10.89
CA ALA A 95 -13.72 13.85 -11.34
C ALA A 95 -12.91 13.55 -12.62
N GLU A 96 -11.84 14.30 -12.89
CA GLU A 96 -10.97 14.01 -14.03
C GLU A 96 -10.22 12.71 -13.84
N PRO A 97 -10.10 11.87 -14.89
CA PRO A 97 -9.29 10.67 -14.82
C PRO A 97 -7.80 11.00 -14.76
N ILE A 98 -7.03 10.17 -14.03
CA ILE A 98 -5.59 10.23 -13.97
C ILE A 98 -4.98 8.91 -14.41
N THR A 99 -3.87 8.95 -15.15
CA THR A 99 -3.20 7.74 -15.63
C THR A 99 -2.40 7.06 -14.54
N ALA A 100 -2.19 5.74 -14.67
CA ALA A 100 -1.29 5.00 -13.78
C ALA A 100 0.12 5.60 -13.77
N ARG A 101 0.63 6.06 -14.91
CA ARG A 101 1.94 6.72 -15.00
C ARG A 101 2.00 8.02 -14.21
N ASP A 102 0.96 8.83 -14.26
CA ASP A 102 0.90 10.07 -13.49
C ASP A 102 0.82 9.83 -11.98
N LEU A 103 0.12 8.79 -11.56
CA LEU A 103 0.10 8.35 -10.17
C LEU A 103 1.47 7.84 -9.71
N TRP A 104 2.14 7.04 -10.55
CA TRP A 104 3.48 6.54 -10.27
C TRP A 104 4.51 7.66 -10.12
N VAL A 105 4.51 8.63 -11.02
CA VAL A 105 5.41 9.81 -10.93
C VAL A 105 5.19 10.60 -9.63
N ARG A 106 3.98 10.56 -9.07
CA ARG A 106 3.62 11.22 -7.80
C ARG A 106 3.84 10.33 -6.57
N GLY A 107 4.34 9.11 -6.76
CA GLY A 107 4.63 8.18 -5.67
C GLY A 107 3.43 7.40 -5.13
N ALA A 108 2.27 7.50 -5.79
CA ALA A 108 1.05 6.79 -5.38
C ALA A 108 1.05 5.30 -5.76
N LEU A 109 1.84 4.92 -6.76
CA LEU A 109 2.03 3.54 -7.20
C LEU A 109 3.51 3.15 -7.08
N THR A 110 3.76 1.90 -6.70
CA THR A 110 5.12 1.35 -6.57
C THR A 110 5.75 1.11 -7.93
N GLU A 111 5.01 0.46 -8.84
CA GLU A 111 5.47 0.15 -10.20
C GLU A 111 4.30 0.24 -11.19
N VAL A 112 4.63 0.59 -12.44
CA VAL A 112 3.72 0.58 -13.59
C VAL A 112 4.36 -0.24 -14.69
N LEU A 113 3.65 -1.25 -15.19
CA LEU A 113 4.16 -2.30 -16.04
C LEU A 113 3.18 -2.66 -17.15
N PRO A 114 3.65 -3.27 -18.25
CA PRO A 114 2.77 -3.93 -19.21
C PRO A 114 1.92 -5.01 -18.52
N ILE A 115 0.69 -5.18 -18.96
CA ILE A 115 -0.26 -6.12 -18.36
C ILE A 115 0.26 -7.56 -18.31
N ALA A 116 1.07 -7.96 -19.28
CA ALA A 116 1.65 -9.30 -19.36
C ALA A 116 2.64 -9.61 -18.20
N ASP A 117 3.28 -8.59 -17.65
CA ASP A 117 4.32 -8.72 -16.63
C ASP A 117 3.79 -8.48 -15.21
N LEU A 118 2.61 -7.88 -15.11
CA LEU A 118 2.07 -7.30 -13.88
C LEU A 118 1.89 -8.35 -12.76
N ASP A 119 1.19 -9.44 -13.04
CA ASP A 119 0.94 -10.50 -12.06
C ASP A 119 2.21 -11.25 -11.67
N THR A 120 3.12 -11.46 -12.62
CA THR A 120 4.42 -12.09 -12.36
C THR A 120 5.22 -11.22 -11.40
N ARG A 121 5.27 -9.91 -11.64
CA ARG A 121 5.99 -8.97 -10.78
C ARG A 121 5.40 -8.89 -9.37
N ALA A 122 4.09 -8.87 -9.25
CA ALA A 122 3.42 -8.89 -7.94
C ALA A 122 3.78 -10.15 -7.14
N ARG A 123 3.82 -11.31 -7.78
CA ARG A 123 4.24 -12.58 -7.15
C ARG A 123 5.70 -12.58 -6.74
N GLU A 124 6.60 -12.01 -7.52
CA GLU A 124 8.03 -11.85 -7.17
C GLU A 124 8.21 -10.99 -5.91
N ILE A 125 7.47 -9.88 -5.81
CA ILE A 125 7.48 -9.03 -4.61
C ILE A 125 6.95 -9.82 -3.41
N ALA A 126 5.82 -10.52 -3.57
CA ALA A 126 5.23 -11.34 -2.51
C ALA A 126 6.19 -12.44 -2.04
N GLN A 127 6.86 -13.15 -2.96
CA GLN A 127 7.87 -14.16 -2.64
C GLN A 127 9.08 -13.55 -1.92
N THR A 128 9.51 -12.36 -2.33
CA THR A 128 10.59 -11.63 -1.67
C THR A 128 10.23 -11.32 -0.22
N ILE A 129 9.01 -10.84 0.03
CA ILE A 129 8.50 -10.57 1.38
C ILE A 129 8.38 -11.88 2.17
N ALA A 130 7.79 -12.93 1.58
CA ALA A 130 7.61 -14.23 2.22
C ALA A 130 8.94 -14.94 2.54
N SER A 131 10.04 -14.56 1.90
CA SER A 131 11.38 -15.05 2.23
C SER A 131 11.98 -14.46 3.50
N LYS A 132 11.36 -13.43 4.08
CA LYS A 132 11.79 -12.80 5.33
C LYS A 132 11.19 -13.52 6.54
N PRO A 133 11.81 -13.43 7.73
CA PRO A 133 11.23 -14.00 8.94
C PRO A 133 9.82 -13.45 9.20
N PRO A 134 8.79 -14.29 9.36
CA PRO A 134 7.40 -13.83 9.46
C PRO A 134 7.13 -12.88 10.63
N ASN A 135 7.80 -13.07 11.77
CA ASN A 135 7.68 -12.18 12.92
C ASN A 135 8.18 -10.77 12.59
N LEU A 136 9.33 -10.66 11.91
CA LEU A 136 9.88 -9.36 11.50
C LEU A 136 8.93 -8.62 10.54
N VAL A 137 8.36 -9.33 9.56
CA VAL A 137 7.42 -8.73 8.60
C VAL A 137 6.19 -8.19 9.32
N ARG A 138 5.60 -8.98 10.25
CA ARG A 138 4.42 -8.56 11.01
C ARG A 138 4.69 -7.37 11.93
N HIS A 139 5.82 -7.38 12.64
CA HIS A 139 6.19 -6.27 13.51
C HIS A 139 6.50 -4.99 12.71
N LEU A 140 7.18 -5.12 11.56
CA LEU A 140 7.46 -3.98 10.70
C LEU A 140 6.15 -3.37 10.17
N LYS A 141 5.22 -4.21 9.66
CA LYS A 141 3.92 -3.70 9.22
C LYS A 141 3.15 -3.04 10.36
N ALA A 142 3.03 -3.70 11.51
CA ALA A 142 2.34 -3.13 12.67
C ALA A 142 3.00 -1.82 13.14
N SER A 143 4.32 -1.70 13.06
CA SER A 143 5.01 -0.44 13.36
C SER A 143 4.62 0.64 12.36
N MET A 144 4.75 0.38 11.05
CA MET A 144 4.45 1.34 9.99
C MET A 144 3.00 1.84 10.07
N ASP A 145 2.04 0.93 10.24
CA ASP A 145 0.60 1.27 10.32
C ASP A 145 0.27 2.19 11.51
N ASN A 146 1.07 2.16 12.58
CA ASN A 146 0.81 2.95 13.77
C ASN A 146 1.60 4.28 13.82
N ILE A 147 2.65 4.42 13.03
CA ILE A 147 3.50 5.62 13.05
C ILE A 147 3.22 6.60 11.90
N GLU A 148 2.43 6.20 10.91
CA GLU A 148 2.22 6.97 9.67
C GLU A 148 1.75 8.42 9.92
N GLU A 149 0.96 8.65 10.97
CA GLU A 149 0.42 9.96 11.32
C GLU A 149 1.12 10.62 12.53
N LEU A 150 2.17 10.00 13.07
CA LEU A 150 2.91 10.52 14.22
C LEU A 150 4.00 11.49 13.78
N ASP A 151 4.35 12.44 14.66
CA ASP A 151 5.59 13.19 14.51
C ASP A 151 6.79 12.25 14.64
N VAL A 152 7.95 12.66 14.09
CA VAL A 152 9.15 11.81 13.99
C VAL A 152 9.62 11.30 15.36
N GLU A 153 9.57 12.13 16.41
CA GLU A 153 10.03 11.74 17.74
C GLU A 153 9.10 10.67 18.35
N SER A 154 7.79 10.88 18.27
CA SER A 154 6.78 9.92 18.72
C SER A 154 6.84 8.62 17.93
N ALA A 155 7.01 8.69 16.62
CA ALA A 155 7.19 7.53 15.74
C ALA A 155 8.41 6.70 16.16
N MET A 156 9.56 7.33 16.35
CA MET A 156 10.79 6.64 16.79
C MET A 156 10.63 5.96 18.15
N ARG A 157 9.95 6.60 19.10
CA ARG A 157 9.67 5.99 20.42
C ARG A 157 8.77 4.78 20.30
N PHE A 158 7.77 4.85 19.42
CA PHE A 158 6.86 3.73 19.15
C PHE A 158 7.62 2.55 18.52
N GLU A 159 8.45 2.78 17.51
CA GLU A 159 9.29 1.76 16.88
C GLU A 159 10.24 1.07 17.86
N GLN A 160 10.81 1.81 18.84
CA GLN A 160 11.67 1.23 19.86
C GLN A 160 11.00 0.08 20.61
N GLY A 161 9.68 0.16 20.84
CA GLY A 161 8.92 -0.93 21.47
C GLY A 161 9.03 -2.24 20.68
N PHE A 162 8.84 -2.19 19.37
CA PHE A 162 9.00 -3.36 18.49
C PHE A 162 10.45 -3.84 18.41
N ILE A 163 11.41 -2.92 18.38
CA ILE A 163 12.84 -3.26 18.39
C ILE A 163 13.20 -4.03 19.67
N PHE A 164 12.73 -3.58 20.83
CA PHE A 164 12.94 -4.29 22.09
C PHE A 164 12.29 -5.67 22.08
N GLN A 165 11.04 -5.79 21.64
CA GLN A 165 10.35 -7.06 21.53
C GLN A 165 11.12 -8.04 20.64
N LEU A 166 11.52 -7.66 19.45
CA LEU A 166 12.28 -8.48 18.51
C LEU A 166 13.64 -8.90 19.06
N ASN A 167 14.30 -8.04 19.86
CA ASN A 167 15.54 -8.41 20.53
C ASN A 167 15.31 -9.44 21.64
N MET A 168 14.23 -9.31 22.42
CA MET A 168 13.86 -10.30 23.44
C MET A 168 13.51 -11.67 22.83
N GLU A 169 12.89 -11.68 21.64
CA GLU A 169 12.62 -12.89 20.87
C GLU A 169 13.86 -13.52 20.23
N GLY A 170 15.04 -12.88 20.35
CA GLY A 170 16.30 -13.37 19.80
C GLY A 170 16.51 -13.15 18.31
N SER A 171 15.55 -12.53 17.60
CA SER A 171 15.61 -12.29 16.15
C SER A 171 16.86 -11.51 15.73
N GLY A 172 17.25 -10.51 16.52
CA GLY A 172 18.44 -9.70 16.26
C GLY A 172 19.76 -10.45 16.43
N SER A 173 19.85 -11.39 17.37
CA SER A 173 21.06 -12.18 17.60
C SER A 173 21.33 -13.17 16.49
N LEU A 174 20.29 -13.86 16.00
CA LEU A 174 20.37 -14.77 14.85
C LEU A 174 20.81 -14.05 13.58
N ALA A 175 20.24 -12.87 13.33
CA ALA A 175 20.60 -12.07 12.16
C ALA A 175 22.06 -11.56 12.21
N ARG A 176 22.54 -11.17 13.39
CA ARG A 176 23.95 -10.75 13.61
C ARG A 176 24.91 -11.93 13.43
N ALA A 177 24.59 -13.10 13.98
CA ALA A 177 25.39 -14.31 13.81
C ALA A 177 25.55 -14.66 12.32
N ALA A 178 24.44 -14.72 11.56
CA ALA A 178 24.47 -14.99 10.12
C ALA A 178 25.25 -13.94 9.32
N PHE A 179 25.26 -12.67 9.76
CA PHE A 179 26.08 -11.62 9.15
C PHE A 179 27.58 -11.85 9.40
N LEU A 180 27.96 -12.16 10.64
CA LEU A 180 29.36 -12.40 11.02
C LEU A 180 29.93 -13.67 10.38
N GLU A 181 29.09 -14.68 10.18
CA GLU A 181 29.44 -15.94 9.51
C GLU A 181 29.47 -15.81 7.95
N GLY A 182 29.11 -14.65 7.41
CA GLY A 182 29.02 -14.44 5.96
C GLY A 182 27.90 -15.25 5.27
N THR A 183 27.02 -15.88 6.04
CA THR A 183 25.92 -16.69 5.53
C THR A 183 24.66 -15.86 5.22
N ARG A 184 24.61 -14.59 5.68
CA ARG A 184 23.54 -13.67 5.37
C ARG A 184 23.54 -13.41 3.86
N LYS A 185 22.42 -13.68 3.17
CA LYS A 185 22.20 -13.21 1.81
C LYS A 185 22.30 -11.68 1.84
N GLY A 186 23.48 -11.18 1.50
CA GLY A 186 23.77 -9.75 1.52
C GLY A 186 22.98 -9.00 0.48
N ILE A 187 23.04 -7.69 0.56
CA ILE A 187 22.65 -6.80 -0.53
C ILE A 187 23.43 -7.28 -1.77
N ARG A 188 22.73 -7.86 -2.75
CA ARG A 188 23.28 -8.12 -4.07
C ARG A 188 23.43 -6.77 -4.77
N GLY A 189 24.53 -6.16 -4.52
CA GLY A 189 25.01 -4.98 -5.16
C GLY A 189 26.53 -5.03 -5.10
N SER A 190 27.11 -5.85 -5.92
CA SER A 190 28.51 -5.64 -6.29
C SER A 190 28.56 -4.43 -7.20
N SER A 191 28.36 -3.26 -6.68
CA SER A 191 28.98 -2.10 -7.27
C SER A 191 30.43 -2.13 -6.78
N SER A 192 31.33 -2.62 -7.60
CA SER A 192 32.68 -2.09 -7.63
C SER A 192 32.54 -0.57 -7.70
N LEU A 193 32.72 0.11 -6.57
CA LEU A 193 33.00 1.54 -6.59
C LEU A 193 34.25 1.70 -7.46
N PRO A 194 34.25 2.60 -8.47
CA PRO A 194 35.47 2.88 -9.19
C PRO A 194 36.49 3.43 -8.18
N ASP A 195 37.65 2.82 -8.15
CA ASP A 195 38.82 3.34 -7.44
C ASP A 195 39.08 4.76 -7.90
N THR A 196 39.02 5.72 -6.98
CA THR A 196 39.41 7.12 -7.19
C THR A 196 40.89 7.27 -7.03
#